data_8813dad57d814246ed8321c5d6931406
#
_entry.id   8813dad57d814246ed8321c5d6931406
#
_cell.length_a   1.000
_cell.length_b   1.000
_cell.length_c   1.000
_cell.angle_alpha   90.00
_cell.angle_beta   90.00
_cell.angle_gamma   90.00
#
_symmetry.space_group_name_H-M   'P 1'
#
loop_
_entity.id
_entity.type
_entity.pdbx_description
1 polymer ?
#
loop_
_entity_poly.entity_id
_entity_poly.type
_entity_poly.pdbx_seq_one_letter_code
_entity_poly.pdbx_strand_id
1 'polypeptide(L)'
;MIHLFPKRKKRMLILCACYLALVGVYLALNRAANPIPVLLIAAVGLAIVVISQYLTAFNMHSQLLARLYNQLDAEGFLRDYEPKLQLPLRNQNIALSVRLHTSNAYCAQGRFDEAIALLSAFTVKPTKNAEDDLLSRFAIVSNLCYCAEQKNDLPAARQYMDELLALKAKLEAMQASKPEKKRMVFSTELNEQCLSFLETGKADVGVLQKLVQSNTQQLHKITISLWIARVYLSENNRREGEKLLAQIVKLAPDLYPGKVAAQLLAGLPAKSGEEPA
;
A
#
# COMPACT_ATOMS: atom_id res chain seq x y z
N MET A 1 -0.38 12.71 -9.07
CA MET A 1 -0.47 11.48 -9.90
C MET A 1 0.23 11.59 -11.24
N ILE A 2 -0.03 12.59 -12.07
CA ILE A 2 0.56 12.69 -13.43
C ILE A 2 2.10 12.68 -13.43
N HIS A 3 2.74 13.14 -12.36
CA HIS A 3 4.20 13.10 -12.18
C HIS A 3 4.79 11.69 -12.14
N LEU A 4 3.98 10.67 -11.80
CA LEU A 4 4.37 9.25 -11.84
C LEU A 4 4.39 8.68 -13.26
N PHE A 5 3.89 9.44 -14.24
CA PHE A 5 3.79 9.04 -15.66
C PHE A 5 4.40 10.11 -16.56
N PRO A 6 5.75 10.22 -16.65
CA PRO A 6 6.43 11.30 -17.39
C PRO A 6 6.00 11.42 -18.85
N LYS A 7 5.78 10.27 -19.52
CA LYS A 7 5.28 10.24 -20.92
C LYS A 7 3.90 10.89 -21.05
N ARG A 8 3.00 10.67 -20.08
CA ARG A 8 1.66 11.29 -20.03
C ARG A 8 1.75 12.78 -19.74
N LYS A 9 2.60 13.18 -18.81
CA LYS A 9 2.87 14.60 -18.53
C LYS A 9 3.36 15.33 -19.79
N LYS A 10 4.33 14.75 -20.51
CA LYS A 10 4.83 15.30 -21.79
C LYS A 10 3.72 15.41 -22.82
N ARG A 11 2.90 14.36 -22.99
CA ARG A 11 1.75 14.35 -23.90
C ARG A 11 0.74 15.44 -23.55
N MET A 12 0.41 15.62 -22.27
CA MET A 12 -0.48 16.69 -21.80
C MET A 12 0.05 18.07 -22.22
N LEU A 13 1.33 18.35 -21.99
CA LEU A 13 1.94 19.64 -22.36
C LEU A 13 1.89 19.87 -23.86
N ILE A 14 2.16 18.86 -24.67
CA ILE A 14 2.07 18.97 -26.14
C ILE A 14 0.61 19.26 -26.57
N LEU A 15 -0.36 18.53 -26.04
CA LEU A 15 -1.78 18.76 -26.36
C LEU A 15 -2.23 20.18 -25.96
N CYS A 16 -1.83 20.66 -24.79
CA CYS A 16 -2.12 22.04 -24.37
C CYS A 16 -1.48 23.05 -25.29
N ALA A 17 -0.22 22.87 -25.68
CA ALA A 17 0.47 23.76 -26.61
C ALA A 17 -0.18 23.80 -27.99
N CYS A 18 -0.51 22.64 -28.57
CA CYS A 18 -1.22 22.54 -29.85
C CYS A 18 -2.59 23.22 -29.78
N TYR A 19 -3.33 23.00 -28.70
CA TYR A 19 -4.64 23.62 -28.51
C TYR A 19 -4.54 25.15 -28.43
N LEU A 20 -3.60 25.68 -27.67
CA LEU A 20 -3.37 27.14 -27.56
C LEU A 20 -2.91 27.73 -28.90
N ALA A 21 -2.08 27.02 -29.66
CA ALA A 21 -1.68 27.45 -30.99
C ALA A 21 -2.89 27.55 -31.94
N LEU A 22 -3.80 26.58 -31.94
CA LEU A 22 -5.05 26.61 -32.74
C LEU A 22 -5.93 27.81 -32.35
N VAL A 23 -6.10 28.06 -31.05
CA VAL A 23 -6.84 29.23 -30.57
C VAL A 23 -6.19 30.54 -31.04
N GLY A 24 -4.86 30.62 -30.96
CA GLY A 24 -4.09 31.80 -31.44
C GLY A 24 -4.30 32.04 -32.96
N VAL A 25 -4.21 30.98 -33.78
CA VAL A 25 -4.49 31.05 -35.23
C VAL A 25 -5.91 31.52 -35.49
N TYR A 26 -6.88 30.96 -34.79
CA TYR A 26 -8.29 31.37 -34.95
C TYR A 26 -8.50 32.85 -34.65
N LEU A 27 -7.94 33.35 -33.54
CA LEU A 27 -8.02 34.78 -33.18
C LEU A 27 -7.31 35.70 -34.18
N ALA A 28 -6.17 35.23 -34.72
CA ALA A 28 -5.44 35.99 -35.75
C ALA A 28 -6.19 36.16 -37.07
N LEU A 29 -6.92 35.09 -37.46
CA LEU A 29 -7.76 35.07 -38.68
C LEU A 29 -9.06 35.86 -38.50
N ASN A 30 -9.60 35.92 -37.29
CA ASN A 30 -10.90 36.54 -36.99
C ASN A 30 -10.74 37.82 -36.12
N ARG A 31 -9.87 38.76 -36.54
CA ARG A 31 -9.53 39.98 -35.80
C ARG A 31 -10.73 40.88 -35.43
N ALA A 32 -11.83 40.82 -36.19
CA ALA A 32 -13.03 41.60 -35.95
C ALA A 32 -14.00 40.97 -34.93
N ALA A 33 -13.75 39.71 -34.52
CA ALA A 33 -14.59 39.01 -33.57
C ALA A 33 -14.27 39.43 -32.11
N ASN A 34 -15.30 39.49 -31.25
CA ASN A 34 -15.10 39.70 -29.83
C ASN A 34 -14.28 38.54 -29.26
N PRO A 35 -13.08 38.76 -28.71
CA PRO A 35 -12.20 37.68 -28.25
C PRO A 35 -12.71 36.99 -26.96
N ILE A 36 -13.58 37.61 -26.18
CA ILE A 36 -14.01 37.11 -24.85
C ILE A 36 -14.67 35.75 -24.93
N PRO A 37 -15.69 35.48 -25.78
CA PRO A 37 -16.31 34.15 -25.88
C PRO A 37 -15.29 33.09 -26.33
N VAL A 38 -14.39 33.42 -27.24
CA VAL A 38 -13.38 32.52 -27.75
C VAL A 38 -12.40 32.10 -26.65
N LEU A 39 -11.96 33.09 -25.85
CA LEU A 39 -11.06 32.83 -24.72
C LEU A 39 -11.73 31.97 -23.62
N LEU A 40 -13.03 32.20 -23.36
CA LEU A 40 -13.78 31.36 -22.41
C LEU A 40 -13.88 29.89 -22.90
N ILE A 41 -14.25 29.70 -24.18
CA ILE A 41 -14.31 28.36 -24.78
C ILE A 41 -12.91 27.71 -24.75
N ALA A 42 -11.86 28.49 -25.04
CA ALA A 42 -10.49 28.03 -24.99
C ALA A 42 -10.08 27.58 -23.58
N ALA A 43 -10.44 28.34 -22.55
CA ALA A 43 -10.15 27.99 -21.16
C ALA A 43 -10.87 26.68 -20.74
N VAL A 44 -12.14 26.52 -21.13
CA VAL A 44 -12.90 25.30 -20.87
C VAL A 44 -12.26 24.09 -21.59
N GLY A 45 -11.93 24.23 -22.86
CA GLY A 45 -11.28 23.16 -23.63
C GLY A 45 -9.93 22.75 -23.04
N LEU A 46 -9.11 23.74 -22.62
CA LEU A 46 -7.84 23.47 -21.94
C LEU A 46 -8.05 22.72 -20.61
N ALA A 47 -9.03 23.14 -19.82
CA ALA A 47 -9.37 22.45 -18.57
C ALA A 47 -9.78 21.00 -18.82
N ILE A 48 -10.58 20.72 -19.84
CA ILE A 48 -10.99 19.35 -20.22
C ILE A 48 -9.75 18.52 -20.59
N VAL A 49 -8.81 19.04 -21.39
CA VAL A 49 -7.58 18.33 -21.74
C VAL A 49 -6.77 18.00 -20.49
N VAL A 50 -6.55 18.97 -19.61
CA VAL A 50 -5.79 18.77 -18.36
C VAL A 50 -6.46 17.73 -17.49
N ILE A 51 -7.76 17.89 -17.20
CA ILE A 51 -8.53 16.97 -16.34
C ILE A 51 -8.50 15.54 -16.91
N SER A 52 -8.71 15.37 -18.23
CA SER A 52 -8.70 14.04 -18.86
C SER A 52 -7.36 13.33 -18.69
N GLN A 53 -6.24 14.04 -18.81
CA GLN A 53 -4.90 13.45 -18.61
C GLN A 53 -4.64 13.11 -17.13
N TYR A 54 -5.15 13.92 -16.19
CA TYR A 54 -5.05 13.60 -14.76
C TYR A 54 -5.90 12.38 -14.39
N LEU A 55 -7.13 12.29 -14.88
CA LEU A 55 -8.01 11.12 -14.67
C LEU A 55 -7.39 9.85 -15.26
N THR A 56 -6.81 9.94 -16.47
CA THR A 56 -6.12 8.80 -17.08
C THR A 56 -4.93 8.36 -16.23
N ALA A 57 -4.11 9.30 -15.74
CA ALA A 57 -2.98 8.99 -14.87
C ALA A 57 -3.43 8.39 -13.52
N PHE A 58 -4.54 8.87 -12.97
CA PHE A 58 -5.15 8.32 -11.76
C PHE A 58 -5.62 6.87 -11.99
N ASN A 59 -6.34 6.60 -13.09
CA ASN A 59 -6.81 5.26 -13.43
C ASN A 59 -5.64 4.29 -13.63
N MET A 60 -4.58 4.70 -14.34
CA MET A 60 -3.37 3.88 -14.50
C MET A 60 -2.71 3.56 -13.17
N HIS A 61 -2.63 4.54 -12.26
CA HIS A 61 -2.10 4.31 -10.91
C HIS A 61 -2.96 3.32 -10.13
N SER A 62 -4.29 3.51 -10.14
CA SER A 62 -5.24 2.61 -9.46
C SER A 62 -5.17 1.19 -10.00
N GLN A 63 -5.01 1.01 -11.32
CA GLN A 63 -4.81 -0.30 -11.94
C GLN A 63 -3.51 -0.98 -11.50
N LEU A 64 -2.41 -0.21 -11.39
CA LEU A 64 -1.15 -0.74 -10.86
C LEU A 64 -1.30 -1.18 -9.40
N LEU A 65 -1.99 -0.38 -8.56
CA LEU A 65 -2.25 -0.77 -7.17
C LEU A 65 -3.16 -2.00 -7.08
N ALA A 66 -4.20 -2.07 -7.92
CA ALA A 66 -5.09 -3.25 -7.98
C ALA A 66 -4.32 -4.51 -8.36
N ARG A 67 -3.28 -4.40 -9.22
CA ARG A 67 -2.41 -5.52 -9.59
C ARG A 67 -1.71 -6.12 -8.36
N LEU A 68 -1.11 -5.27 -7.50
CA LEU A 68 -0.49 -5.73 -6.26
C LEU A 68 -1.51 -6.24 -5.24
N TYR A 69 -2.50 -5.41 -4.91
CA TYR A 69 -3.33 -5.63 -3.73
C TYR A 69 -4.50 -6.60 -3.97
N ASN A 70 -5.01 -6.69 -5.20
CA ASN A 70 -6.20 -7.49 -5.51
C ASN A 70 -5.91 -8.66 -6.46
N GLN A 71 -5.03 -8.45 -7.46
CA GLN A 71 -4.64 -9.50 -8.41
C GLN A 71 -3.46 -10.33 -7.91
N LEU A 72 -2.77 -9.90 -6.84
CA LEU A 72 -1.67 -10.61 -6.19
C LEU A 72 -0.43 -10.79 -7.10
N ASP A 73 -0.29 -9.94 -8.13
CA ASP A 73 0.84 -9.93 -9.06
C ASP A 73 1.91 -8.92 -8.58
N ALA A 74 2.67 -9.31 -7.54
CA ALA A 74 3.70 -8.46 -6.96
C ALA A 74 4.89 -8.27 -7.92
N GLU A 75 5.24 -9.27 -8.72
CA GLU A 75 6.35 -9.18 -9.68
C GLU A 75 6.02 -8.21 -10.81
N GLY A 76 4.87 -8.39 -11.45
CA GLY A 76 4.42 -7.49 -12.50
C GLY A 76 4.19 -6.06 -12.00
N PHE A 77 3.72 -5.91 -10.75
CA PHE A 77 3.65 -4.59 -10.12
C PHE A 77 5.04 -3.95 -9.97
N LEU A 78 6.03 -4.66 -9.41
CA LEU A 78 7.39 -4.14 -9.24
C LEU A 78 8.02 -3.75 -10.56
N ARG A 79 7.93 -4.60 -11.58
CA ARG A 79 8.45 -4.30 -12.92
C ARG A 79 7.99 -2.94 -13.43
N ASP A 80 6.70 -2.59 -13.22
CA ASP A 80 6.11 -1.36 -13.73
C ASP A 80 6.17 -0.20 -12.72
N TYR A 81 6.36 -0.48 -11.43
CA TYR A 81 6.26 0.52 -10.37
C TYR A 81 7.60 0.93 -9.77
N GLU A 82 8.54 0.01 -9.58
CA GLU A 82 9.87 0.26 -9.01
C GLU A 82 10.66 1.35 -9.76
N PRO A 83 10.62 1.45 -11.11
CA PRO A 83 11.27 2.54 -11.82
C PRO A 83 10.81 3.94 -11.40
N LYS A 84 9.64 4.06 -10.75
CA LYS A 84 9.12 5.34 -10.24
C LYS A 84 9.90 5.86 -9.04
N LEU A 85 10.67 5.01 -8.34
CA LEU A 85 11.57 5.41 -7.27
C LEU A 85 12.67 6.39 -7.76
N GLN A 86 13.04 6.30 -9.04
CA GLN A 86 14.05 7.14 -9.67
C GLN A 86 13.50 8.49 -10.18
N LEU A 87 12.17 8.71 -10.09
CA LEU A 87 11.59 9.95 -10.56
C LEU A 87 11.89 11.10 -9.59
N PRO A 88 12.22 12.32 -10.11
CA PRO A 88 12.43 13.51 -9.29
C PRO A 88 11.10 14.03 -8.73
N LEU A 89 10.56 13.35 -7.72
CA LEU A 89 9.28 13.68 -7.08
C LEU A 89 9.47 14.80 -6.05
N ARG A 90 9.00 16.00 -6.36
CA ARG A 90 9.08 17.16 -5.45
C ARG A 90 8.10 17.05 -4.27
N ASN A 91 6.95 16.41 -4.49
CA ASN A 91 5.95 16.22 -3.44
C ASN A 91 6.34 15.01 -2.57
N GLN A 92 6.61 15.27 -1.29
CA GLN A 92 7.04 14.28 -0.31
C GLN A 92 6.01 13.15 -0.13
N ASN A 93 4.70 13.47 -0.08
CA ASN A 93 3.65 12.49 0.11
C ASN A 93 3.56 11.52 -1.08
N ILE A 94 3.75 12.02 -2.30
CA ILE A 94 3.83 11.15 -3.49
C ILE A 94 5.08 10.28 -3.45
N ALA A 95 6.23 10.85 -3.09
CA ALA A 95 7.49 10.11 -2.98
C ALA A 95 7.41 9.02 -1.92
N LEU A 96 6.79 9.29 -0.77
CA LEU A 96 6.52 8.32 0.28
C LEU A 96 5.55 7.24 -0.18
N SER A 97 4.44 7.62 -0.82
CA SER A 97 3.46 6.65 -1.35
C SER A 97 4.10 5.65 -2.31
N VAL A 98 5.01 6.11 -3.19
CA VAL A 98 5.76 5.22 -4.09
C VAL A 98 6.59 4.21 -3.28
N ARG A 99 7.30 4.67 -2.25
CA ARG A 99 8.13 3.79 -1.41
C ARG A 99 7.30 2.80 -0.60
N LEU A 100 6.19 3.25 -0.01
CA LEU A 100 5.30 2.36 0.76
C LEU A 100 4.71 1.24 -0.13
N HIS A 101 4.22 1.56 -1.32
CA HIS A 101 3.69 0.53 -2.21
C HIS A 101 4.78 -0.40 -2.74
N THR A 102 5.99 0.11 -3.03
CA THR A 102 7.13 -0.74 -3.42
C THR A 102 7.57 -1.64 -2.26
N SER A 103 7.64 -1.10 -1.04
CA SER A 103 7.94 -1.87 0.18
C SER A 103 6.91 -2.99 0.41
N ASN A 104 5.62 -2.69 0.26
CA ASN A 104 4.57 -3.71 0.38
C ASN A 104 4.71 -4.83 -0.67
N ALA A 105 5.14 -4.49 -1.88
CA ALA A 105 5.40 -5.50 -2.91
C ALA A 105 6.65 -6.34 -2.59
N TYR A 106 7.71 -5.74 -2.04
CA TYR A 106 8.87 -6.48 -1.52
C TYR A 106 8.46 -7.43 -0.38
N CYS A 107 7.65 -6.95 0.58
CA CYS A 107 7.11 -7.79 1.65
C CYS A 107 6.26 -8.95 1.10
N ALA A 108 5.44 -8.70 0.08
CA ALA A 108 4.65 -9.74 -0.57
C ALA A 108 5.52 -10.83 -1.23
N GLN A 109 6.76 -10.52 -1.60
CA GLN A 109 7.75 -11.47 -2.11
C GLN A 109 8.69 -12.06 -1.04
N GLY A 110 8.61 -11.59 0.23
CA GLY A 110 9.51 -11.99 1.31
C GLY A 110 10.86 -11.25 1.30
N ARG A 111 10.99 -10.17 0.54
CA ARG A 111 12.19 -9.33 0.41
C ARG A 111 12.21 -8.25 1.49
N PHE A 112 12.18 -8.66 2.76
CA PHE A 112 12.01 -7.74 3.90
C PHE A 112 13.21 -6.80 4.10
N ASP A 113 14.44 -7.25 3.85
CA ASP A 113 15.61 -6.40 3.98
C ASP A 113 15.60 -5.23 2.99
N GLU A 114 15.14 -5.47 1.78
CA GLU A 114 14.99 -4.42 0.76
C GLU A 114 13.85 -3.47 1.11
N ALA A 115 12.75 -3.97 1.68
CA ALA A 115 11.66 -3.14 2.19
C ALA A 115 12.14 -2.22 3.33
N ILE A 116 12.88 -2.77 4.30
CA ILE A 116 13.48 -2.02 5.41
C ILE A 116 14.45 -0.95 4.88
N ALA A 117 15.39 -1.34 4.01
CA ALA A 117 16.36 -0.41 3.45
C ALA A 117 15.69 0.75 2.69
N LEU A 118 14.64 0.44 1.89
CA LEU A 118 13.89 1.44 1.14
C LEU A 118 13.18 2.46 2.04
N LEU A 119 12.57 2.01 3.13
CA LEU A 119 11.83 2.87 4.05
C LEU A 119 12.74 3.64 5.01
N SER A 120 13.80 3.00 5.54
CA SER A 120 14.76 3.63 6.44
C SER A 120 15.58 4.73 5.76
N ALA A 121 15.80 4.62 4.46
CA ALA A 121 16.46 5.66 3.67
C ALA A 121 15.57 6.90 3.43
N PHE A 122 14.29 6.88 3.77
CA PHE A 122 13.39 7.99 3.54
C PHE A 122 13.27 8.89 4.76
N THR A 123 13.75 10.12 4.63
CA THR A 123 13.62 11.13 5.69
C THR A 123 12.39 12.00 5.46
N VAL A 124 11.47 12.02 6.42
CA VAL A 124 10.32 12.94 6.42
C VAL A 124 10.83 14.35 6.74
N LYS A 125 10.76 15.23 5.76
CA LYS A 125 11.13 16.64 5.93
C LYS A 125 9.97 17.39 6.56
N PRO A 126 10.21 18.25 7.56
CA PRO A 126 9.16 19.07 8.15
C PRO A 126 8.44 19.91 7.11
N THR A 127 7.12 19.87 7.13
CA THR A 127 6.26 20.70 6.29
C THR A 127 5.50 21.73 7.13
N LYS A 128 4.64 22.53 6.49
CA LYS A 128 3.73 23.42 7.22
C LYS A 128 2.60 22.65 7.92
N ASN A 129 2.37 21.40 7.55
CA ASN A 129 1.37 20.52 8.12
C ASN A 129 2.03 19.45 8.99
N ALA A 130 2.10 19.69 10.29
CA ALA A 130 2.70 18.76 11.26
C ALA A 130 1.92 17.44 11.35
N GLU A 131 0.60 17.43 11.06
CA GLU A 131 -0.21 16.20 11.02
C GLU A 131 0.24 15.30 9.88
N ASP A 132 0.43 15.83 8.66
CA ASP A 132 0.91 15.07 7.49
C ASP A 132 2.31 14.48 7.75
N ASP A 133 3.17 15.22 8.44
CA ASP A 133 4.51 14.75 8.79
C ASP A 133 4.46 13.58 9.78
N LEU A 134 3.60 13.67 10.80
CA LEU A 134 3.38 12.58 11.76
C LEU A 134 2.73 11.36 11.10
N LEU A 135 1.72 11.55 10.24
CA LEU A 135 1.10 10.47 9.48
C LEU A 135 2.09 9.76 8.55
N SER A 136 2.99 10.53 7.94
CA SER A 136 4.07 9.98 7.11
C SER A 136 5.02 9.10 7.92
N ARG A 137 5.43 9.56 9.09
CA ARG A 137 6.27 8.78 10.02
C ARG A 137 5.55 7.54 10.53
N PHE A 138 4.29 7.68 10.92
CA PHE A 138 3.45 6.56 11.36
C PHE A 138 3.38 5.46 10.29
N ALA A 139 3.15 5.82 9.03
CA ALA A 139 3.10 4.87 7.93
C ALA A 139 4.43 4.14 7.71
N ILE A 140 5.57 4.83 7.83
CA ILE A 140 6.91 4.23 7.72
C ILE A 140 7.13 3.25 8.87
N VAL A 141 6.94 3.70 10.11
CA VAL A 141 7.21 2.90 11.32
C VAL A 141 6.31 1.65 11.37
N SER A 142 5.02 1.78 11.00
CA SER A 142 4.10 0.64 10.91
C SER A 142 4.60 -0.44 9.93
N ASN A 143 5.13 -0.04 8.77
CA ASN A 143 5.66 -1.00 7.80
C ASN A 143 7.01 -1.59 8.24
N LEU A 144 7.86 -0.82 8.94
CA LEU A 144 9.11 -1.32 9.52
C LEU A 144 8.82 -2.34 10.64
N CYS A 145 7.84 -2.07 11.50
CA CYS A 145 7.36 -2.99 12.52
C CYS A 145 6.92 -4.32 11.88
N TYR A 146 6.05 -4.24 10.88
CA TYR A 146 5.61 -5.42 10.12
C TYR A 146 6.78 -6.21 9.51
N CYS A 147 7.78 -5.55 8.92
CA CYS A 147 8.95 -6.24 8.38
C CYS A 147 9.76 -6.95 9.47
N ALA A 148 9.96 -6.31 10.63
CA ALA A 148 10.65 -6.91 11.77
C ALA A 148 9.90 -8.14 12.31
N GLU A 149 8.58 -8.06 12.42
CA GLU A 149 7.70 -9.18 12.80
C GLU A 149 7.83 -10.37 11.83
N GLN A 150 7.82 -10.12 10.52
CA GLN A 150 7.98 -11.18 9.52
C GLN A 150 9.37 -11.85 9.56
N LYS A 151 10.40 -11.10 9.96
CA LYS A 151 11.76 -11.60 10.18
C LYS A 151 11.95 -12.27 11.54
N ASN A 152 10.93 -12.23 12.41
CA ASN A 152 11.03 -12.68 13.82
C ASN A 152 12.12 -11.91 14.61
N ASP A 153 12.36 -10.64 14.25
CA ASP A 153 13.28 -9.75 14.95
C ASP A 153 12.52 -9.02 16.08
N LEU A 154 12.34 -9.73 17.19
CA LEU A 154 11.58 -9.22 18.34
C LEU A 154 12.11 -7.89 18.92
N PRO A 155 13.44 -7.69 19.08
CA PRO A 155 13.96 -6.41 19.55
C PRO A 155 13.57 -5.24 18.66
N ALA A 156 13.73 -5.37 17.35
CA ALA A 156 13.36 -4.33 16.40
C ALA A 156 11.83 -4.13 16.34
N ALA A 157 11.04 -5.21 16.37
CA ALA A 157 9.58 -5.14 16.35
C ALA A 157 9.05 -4.38 17.58
N ARG A 158 9.57 -4.64 18.78
CA ARG A 158 9.23 -3.90 20.01
C ARG A 158 9.57 -2.41 19.89
N GLN A 159 10.78 -2.10 19.46
CA GLN A 159 11.22 -0.71 19.29
C GLN A 159 10.29 0.06 18.34
N TYR A 160 9.94 -0.54 17.19
CA TYR A 160 9.02 0.08 16.24
C TYR A 160 7.60 0.17 16.80
N MET A 161 7.15 -0.81 17.57
CA MET A 161 5.82 -0.78 18.20
C MET A 161 5.72 0.36 19.22
N ASP A 162 6.74 0.57 20.07
CA ASP A 162 6.79 1.67 21.02
C ASP A 162 6.75 3.04 20.31
N GLU A 163 7.51 3.18 19.20
CA GLU A 163 7.47 4.40 18.39
C GLU A 163 6.09 4.59 17.73
N LEU A 164 5.46 3.52 17.25
CA LEU A 164 4.14 3.55 16.63
C LEU A 164 3.07 4.03 17.61
N LEU A 165 3.09 3.53 18.84
CA LEU A 165 2.18 3.95 19.92
C LEU A 165 2.39 5.42 20.30
N ALA A 166 3.65 5.87 20.40
CA ALA A 166 3.96 7.26 20.67
C ALA A 166 3.48 8.21 19.56
N LEU A 167 3.60 7.80 18.28
CA LEU A 167 3.09 8.55 17.14
C LEU A 167 1.56 8.58 17.12
N LYS A 168 0.91 7.44 17.41
CA LYS A 168 -0.55 7.35 17.54
C LYS A 168 -1.08 8.32 18.58
N ALA A 169 -0.50 8.34 19.78
CA ALA A 169 -0.91 9.24 20.85
C ALA A 169 -0.81 10.73 20.44
N LYS A 170 0.27 11.11 19.73
CA LYS A 170 0.43 12.48 19.20
C LYS A 170 -0.65 12.83 18.18
N LEU A 171 -0.95 11.92 17.25
CA LEU A 171 -1.96 12.13 16.22
C LEU A 171 -3.39 12.19 16.79
N GLU A 172 -3.68 11.40 17.84
CA GLU A 172 -4.96 11.46 18.56
C GLU A 172 -5.14 12.80 19.26
N ALA A 173 -4.09 13.34 19.88
CA ALA A 173 -4.09 14.67 20.50
C ALA A 173 -4.32 15.80 19.48
N MET A 174 -3.91 15.64 18.23
CA MET A 174 -4.15 16.60 17.15
C MET A 174 -5.53 16.47 16.48
N GLN A 175 -6.39 15.58 16.97
CA GLN A 175 -7.72 15.33 16.42
C GLN A 175 -7.71 14.95 14.92
N ALA A 176 -6.75 14.11 14.51
CA ALA A 176 -6.62 13.60 13.15
C ALA A 176 -7.97 13.19 12.52
N SER A 177 -8.09 13.27 11.20
CA SER A 177 -9.33 12.99 10.49
C SER A 177 -9.84 11.56 10.70
N LYS A 178 -11.16 11.32 10.53
CA LYS A 178 -11.75 9.97 10.71
C LYS A 178 -11.10 8.88 9.85
N PRO A 179 -10.76 9.11 8.55
CA PRO A 179 -10.09 8.11 7.73
C PRO A 179 -8.68 7.75 8.25
N GLU A 180 -7.90 8.76 8.67
CA GLU A 180 -6.57 8.54 9.24
C GLU A 180 -6.66 7.78 10.56
N LYS A 181 -7.58 8.13 11.46
CA LYS A 181 -7.83 7.39 12.71
C LYS A 181 -8.12 5.92 12.44
N LYS A 182 -8.98 5.61 11.45
CA LYS A 182 -9.28 4.23 11.09
C LYS A 182 -8.05 3.46 10.60
N ARG A 183 -7.17 4.09 9.81
CA ARG A 183 -5.91 3.47 9.36
C ARG A 183 -4.95 3.22 10.52
N MET A 184 -4.82 4.20 11.42
CA MET A 184 -3.96 4.08 12.61
C MET A 184 -4.40 2.93 13.50
N VAL A 185 -5.71 2.86 13.83
CA VAL A 185 -6.27 1.76 14.62
C VAL A 185 -5.98 0.43 13.96
N PHE A 186 -6.28 0.29 12.67
CA PHE A 186 -6.02 -0.94 11.92
C PHE A 186 -4.55 -1.37 11.99
N SER A 187 -3.62 -0.45 11.68
CA SER A 187 -2.18 -0.77 11.67
C SER A 187 -1.66 -1.09 13.07
N THR A 188 -2.11 -0.36 14.09
CA THR A 188 -1.68 -0.59 15.47
C THR A 188 -2.19 -1.93 15.97
N GLU A 189 -3.51 -2.21 15.83
CA GLU A 189 -4.09 -3.49 16.24
C GLU A 189 -3.43 -4.69 15.56
N LEU A 190 -3.14 -4.59 14.25
CA LEU A 190 -2.47 -5.67 13.54
C LEU A 190 -1.08 -5.95 14.11
N ASN A 191 -0.23 -4.92 14.22
CA ASN A 191 1.13 -5.09 14.74
C ASN A 191 1.11 -5.53 16.22
N GLU A 192 0.19 -5.05 17.06
CA GLU A 192 0.01 -5.54 18.43
C GLU A 192 -0.27 -7.03 18.49
N GLN A 193 -1.19 -7.53 17.64
CA GLN A 193 -1.52 -8.96 17.60
C GLN A 193 -0.37 -9.80 17.07
N CYS A 194 0.34 -9.33 16.03
CA CYS A 194 1.51 -10.01 15.48
C CYS A 194 2.63 -10.11 16.51
N LEU A 195 2.96 -8.99 17.18
CA LEU A 195 3.99 -8.96 18.22
C LEU A 195 3.62 -9.85 19.42
N SER A 196 2.38 -9.77 19.90
CA SER A 196 1.87 -10.63 20.98
C SER A 196 2.03 -12.12 20.64
N PHE A 197 1.71 -12.50 19.39
CA PHE A 197 1.91 -13.89 18.93
C PHE A 197 3.38 -14.28 18.94
N LEU A 198 4.27 -13.43 18.46
CA LEU A 198 5.71 -13.72 18.43
C LEU A 198 6.31 -13.86 19.84
N GLU A 199 5.80 -13.10 20.81
CA GLU A 199 6.28 -13.12 22.20
C GLU A 199 5.72 -14.27 23.02
N THR A 200 4.45 -14.58 22.85
CA THR A 200 3.70 -15.48 23.73
C THR A 200 3.12 -16.72 23.06
N GLY A 201 3.19 -16.78 21.72
CA GLY A 201 2.48 -17.80 20.92
C GLY A 201 0.96 -17.57 20.86
N LYS A 202 0.44 -16.44 21.36
CA LYS A 202 -0.99 -16.14 21.46
C LYS A 202 -1.32 -14.78 20.83
N ALA A 203 -2.48 -14.72 20.15
CA ALA A 203 -3.07 -13.48 19.68
C ALA A 203 -4.61 -13.62 19.71
N ASP A 204 -5.30 -12.48 19.71
CA ASP A 204 -6.77 -12.47 19.64
C ASP A 204 -7.24 -12.71 18.20
N VAL A 205 -7.68 -13.94 17.92
CA VAL A 205 -8.24 -14.35 16.63
C VAL A 205 -9.46 -13.50 16.26
N GLY A 206 -10.28 -13.08 17.24
CA GLY A 206 -11.46 -12.26 16.99
C GLY A 206 -11.08 -10.87 16.46
N VAL A 207 -10.03 -10.25 17.01
CA VAL A 207 -9.47 -9.00 16.49
C VAL A 207 -8.95 -9.20 15.07
N LEU A 208 -8.11 -10.20 14.83
CA LEU A 208 -7.57 -10.48 13.50
C LEU A 208 -8.67 -10.75 12.47
N GLN A 209 -9.73 -11.49 12.82
CA GLN A 209 -10.87 -11.73 11.92
C GLN A 209 -11.61 -10.42 11.57
N LYS A 210 -11.83 -9.52 12.53
CA LYS A 210 -12.41 -8.19 12.28
C LYS A 210 -11.54 -7.39 11.31
N LEU A 211 -10.21 -7.46 11.46
CA LEU A 211 -9.27 -6.79 10.53
C LEU A 211 -9.37 -7.37 9.12
N VAL A 212 -9.50 -8.68 8.94
CA VAL A 212 -9.75 -9.32 7.63
C VAL A 212 -11.05 -8.84 7.02
N GLN A 213 -12.15 -8.81 7.80
CA GLN A 213 -13.47 -8.41 7.31
C GLN A 213 -13.53 -6.93 6.92
N SER A 214 -12.84 -6.07 7.67
CA SER A 214 -12.81 -4.62 7.42
C SER A 214 -11.92 -4.22 6.24
N ASN A 215 -11.04 -5.11 5.76
CA ASN A 215 -10.11 -4.84 4.68
C ASN A 215 -10.73 -5.18 3.31
N THR A 216 -10.49 -4.33 2.32
CA THR A 216 -10.94 -4.55 0.93
C THR A 216 -9.85 -5.13 0.03
N GLN A 217 -8.60 -5.12 0.47
CA GLN A 217 -7.43 -5.53 -0.31
C GLN A 217 -7.09 -7.00 -0.03
N GLN A 218 -7.06 -7.80 -1.08
CA GLN A 218 -6.85 -9.25 -0.98
C GLN A 218 -5.48 -9.61 -0.39
N LEU A 219 -4.42 -8.88 -0.75
CA LEU A 219 -3.08 -9.11 -0.20
C LEU A 219 -3.07 -8.99 1.33
N HIS A 220 -3.69 -7.95 1.88
CA HIS A 220 -3.76 -7.77 3.33
C HIS A 220 -4.60 -8.87 4.00
N LYS A 221 -5.73 -9.26 3.38
CA LYS A 221 -6.53 -10.37 3.92
C LYS A 221 -5.72 -11.65 4.03
N ILE A 222 -4.98 -12.01 2.97
CA ILE A 222 -4.14 -13.22 2.95
C ILE A 222 -3.05 -13.14 4.02
N THR A 223 -2.40 -11.98 4.16
CA THR A 223 -1.36 -11.78 5.17
C THR A 223 -1.90 -11.95 6.59
N ILE A 224 -3.05 -11.35 6.91
CA ILE A 224 -3.67 -11.47 8.24
C ILE A 224 -4.16 -12.92 8.45
N SER A 225 -4.73 -13.56 7.42
CA SER A 225 -5.17 -14.95 7.50
C SER A 225 -4.01 -15.92 7.79
N LEU A 226 -2.80 -15.62 7.33
CA LEU A 226 -1.61 -16.39 7.69
C LEU A 226 -1.32 -16.30 9.20
N TRP A 227 -1.46 -15.12 9.81
CA TRP A 227 -1.31 -14.97 11.26
C TRP A 227 -2.41 -15.74 12.01
N ILE A 228 -3.67 -15.65 11.59
CA ILE A 228 -4.77 -16.44 12.18
C ILE A 228 -4.47 -17.95 12.11
N ALA A 229 -3.97 -18.43 10.96
CA ALA A 229 -3.62 -19.83 10.81
C ALA A 229 -2.49 -20.26 11.77
N ARG A 230 -1.46 -19.41 11.97
CA ARG A 230 -0.39 -19.65 12.95
C ARG A 230 -0.94 -19.74 14.38
N VAL A 231 -1.85 -18.81 14.76
CA VAL A 231 -2.51 -18.83 16.07
C VAL A 231 -3.31 -20.12 16.26
N TYR A 232 -4.12 -20.53 15.29
CA TYR A 232 -4.85 -21.78 15.38
C TYR A 232 -3.94 -22.99 15.56
N LEU A 233 -2.80 -23.03 14.85
CA LEU A 233 -1.84 -24.12 15.01
C LEU A 233 -1.20 -24.13 16.41
N SER A 234 -0.85 -22.95 16.96
CA SER A 234 -0.28 -22.85 18.31
C SER A 234 -1.28 -23.26 19.41
N GLU A 235 -2.58 -23.05 19.18
CA GLU A 235 -3.68 -23.43 20.09
C GLU A 235 -4.19 -24.87 19.87
N ASN A 236 -3.46 -25.67 19.07
CA ASN A 236 -3.86 -27.04 18.69
C ASN A 236 -5.19 -27.12 17.91
N ASN A 237 -5.70 -26.01 17.38
CA ASN A 237 -6.86 -26.02 16.49
C ASN A 237 -6.40 -26.31 15.04
N ARG A 238 -5.83 -27.48 14.87
CA ARG A 238 -5.18 -27.92 13.64
C ARG A 238 -6.10 -27.85 12.43
N ARG A 239 -7.38 -28.28 12.59
CA ARG A 239 -8.35 -28.33 11.48
C ARG A 239 -8.56 -26.95 10.83
N GLU A 240 -8.80 -25.92 11.62
CA GLU A 240 -9.03 -24.57 11.11
C GLU A 240 -7.72 -23.96 10.59
N GLY A 241 -6.58 -24.24 11.24
CA GLY A 241 -5.27 -23.80 10.76
C GLY A 241 -4.95 -24.40 9.38
N GLU A 242 -5.06 -25.73 9.19
CA GLU A 242 -4.84 -26.40 7.90
C GLU A 242 -5.77 -25.86 6.79
N LYS A 243 -7.05 -25.66 7.12
CA LYS A 243 -8.03 -25.12 6.17
C LYS A 243 -7.64 -23.73 5.66
N LEU A 244 -7.23 -22.81 6.57
CA LEU A 244 -6.78 -21.48 6.18
C LEU A 244 -5.48 -21.52 5.38
N LEU A 245 -4.50 -22.32 5.80
CA LEU A 245 -3.25 -22.47 5.06
C LEU A 245 -3.49 -22.99 3.64
N ALA A 246 -4.34 -24.00 3.46
CA ALA A 246 -4.70 -24.52 2.14
C ALA A 246 -5.36 -23.44 1.24
N GLN A 247 -6.23 -22.60 1.82
CA GLN A 247 -6.83 -21.48 1.11
C GLN A 247 -5.77 -20.44 0.69
N ILE A 248 -4.82 -20.11 1.56
CA ILE A 248 -3.74 -19.16 1.27
C ILE A 248 -2.86 -19.67 0.14
N VAL A 249 -2.45 -20.95 0.18
CA VAL A 249 -1.65 -21.59 -0.89
C VAL A 249 -2.39 -21.52 -2.23
N LYS A 250 -3.69 -21.80 -2.24
CA LYS A 250 -4.51 -21.75 -3.46
C LYS A 250 -4.60 -20.34 -4.06
N LEU A 251 -4.72 -19.31 -3.18
CA LEU A 251 -4.94 -17.93 -3.61
C LEU A 251 -3.65 -17.20 -4.00
N ALA A 252 -2.54 -17.52 -3.35
CA ALA A 252 -1.29 -16.78 -3.49
C ALA A 252 -0.04 -17.68 -3.48
N PRO A 253 0.05 -18.71 -4.34
CA PRO A 253 1.12 -19.71 -4.28
C PRO A 253 2.52 -19.09 -4.45
N ASP A 254 2.65 -18.04 -5.25
CA ASP A 254 3.93 -17.42 -5.60
C ASP A 254 4.36 -16.34 -4.60
N LEU A 255 3.45 -15.85 -3.76
CA LEU A 255 3.73 -14.84 -2.75
C LEU A 255 4.31 -15.45 -1.48
N TYR A 256 5.02 -14.62 -0.71
CA TYR A 256 5.57 -15.02 0.59
C TYR A 256 4.54 -15.70 1.52
N PRO A 257 3.33 -15.14 1.73
CA PRO A 257 2.33 -15.80 2.58
C PRO A 257 1.95 -17.20 2.09
N GLY A 258 1.86 -17.42 0.77
CA GLY A 258 1.54 -18.72 0.19
C GLY A 258 2.69 -19.72 0.36
N LYS A 259 3.93 -19.28 0.16
CA LYS A 259 5.13 -20.10 0.38
C LYS A 259 5.26 -20.53 1.83
N VAL A 260 5.04 -19.60 2.77
CA VAL A 260 5.05 -19.91 4.22
C VAL A 260 3.90 -20.84 4.58
N ALA A 261 2.71 -20.63 4.04
CA ALA A 261 1.57 -21.52 4.27
C ALA A 261 1.85 -22.94 3.77
N ALA A 262 2.46 -23.09 2.59
CA ALA A 262 2.87 -24.39 2.05
C ALA A 262 3.92 -25.08 2.94
N GLN A 263 4.90 -24.34 3.44
CA GLN A 263 5.92 -24.87 4.37
C GLN A 263 5.30 -25.34 5.69
N LEU A 264 4.38 -24.55 6.26
CA LEU A 264 3.67 -24.92 7.49
C LEU A 264 2.84 -26.19 7.28
N LEU A 265 2.10 -26.32 6.17
CA LEU A 265 1.34 -27.52 5.85
C LEU A 265 2.23 -28.77 5.71
N ALA A 266 3.37 -28.64 5.04
CA ALA A 266 4.31 -29.72 4.85
C ALA A 266 4.99 -30.17 6.15
N GLY A 267 5.17 -29.26 7.12
CA GLY A 267 5.74 -29.55 8.44
C GLY A 267 4.77 -30.17 9.45
N LEU A 268 3.47 -30.23 9.12
CA LEU A 268 2.49 -30.84 10.01
C LEU A 268 2.59 -32.38 9.95
N PRO A 269 2.57 -33.10 11.12
CA PRO A 269 2.60 -34.55 11.12
C PRO A 269 1.44 -35.10 10.31
N ALA A 270 1.65 -36.24 9.61
CA ALA A 270 0.58 -36.91 8.88
C ALA A 270 -0.58 -37.18 9.84
N LYS A 271 -1.84 -37.06 9.37
CA LYS A 271 -3.01 -37.42 10.17
C LYS A 271 -2.85 -38.91 10.55
N SER A 272 -2.60 -39.15 11.84
CA SER A 272 -2.62 -40.52 12.36
C SER A 272 -4.06 -41.01 12.25
N GLY A 273 -4.33 -41.87 11.23
CA GLY A 273 -5.46 -42.77 11.18
C GLY A 273 -6.83 -42.10 11.12
N GLU A 274 -7.36 -41.83 9.93
CA GLU A 274 -8.73 -42.22 9.67
C GLU A 274 -8.67 -43.71 9.42
N GLU A 275 -9.04 -44.55 10.42
CA GLU A 275 -9.41 -45.93 10.18
C GLU A 275 -10.53 -45.95 9.13
N PRO A 276 -10.42 -46.74 8.06
CA PRO A 276 -11.52 -46.90 7.12
C PRO A 276 -12.65 -47.63 7.87
N ALA A 277 -13.81 -46.96 7.96
CA ALA A 277 -15.04 -47.58 8.41
C ALA A 277 -15.57 -48.58 7.38
#